data_409087247bd5ceef9f5958333edffa89
#
_entry.id   409087247bd5ceef9f5958333edffa89
#
_cell.length_a   1.000
_cell.length_b   1.000
_cell.length_c   1.000
_cell.angle_alpha   90.00
_cell.angle_beta   90.00
_cell.angle_gamma   90.00
#
_symmetry.space_group_name_H-M   'P 1'
#
loop_
_entity.id
_entity.type
_entity.pdbx_description
1 polymer ?
#
loop_
_entity_poly.entity_id
_entity_poly.type
_entity_poly.pdbx_seq_one_letter_code
_entity_poly.pdbx_strand_id
1 'polypeptide(L)'
;SSEGKFVTIVGNVVRVSGISAMALKAGFACPKCGCEQTRQFVDGKLNPPTSCGGANCKARSFELLRSTATTVDFQKIKLQEIEDDSAEAGRIPRTVEVELHEDLVDTCIPGVYELVYTGSRAMRSWEH
;
A
#
# COMPACT_ATOMS: atom_id res chain seq x y z
N SER A 1 -18.93 2.73 -2.04
CA SER A 1 -17.54 2.37 -2.15
C SER A 1 -16.65 3.59 -2.36
N SER A 2 -15.58 3.67 -1.61
CA SER A 2 -14.61 4.76 -1.76
C SER A 2 -13.53 4.43 -2.81
N GLU A 3 -13.56 3.25 -3.41
CA GLU A 3 -12.61 2.87 -4.45
C GLU A 3 -12.71 3.78 -5.66
N GLY A 4 -11.58 4.24 -6.16
CA GLY A 4 -11.51 5.13 -7.30
C GLY A 4 -11.81 6.59 -7.00
N LYS A 5 -12.21 6.91 -5.79
CA LYS A 5 -12.44 8.31 -5.39
C LYS A 5 -11.17 8.91 -4.81
N PHE A 6 -10.90 10.14 -5.19
CA PHE A 6 -9.80 10.92 -4.64
C PHE A 6 -10.31 11.82 -3.53
N VAL A 7 -9.59 11.83 -2.43
CA VAL A 7 -9.90 12.68 -1.28
C VAL A 7 -8.71 13.60 -1.07
N THR A 8 -8.98 14.89 -0.86
CA THR A 8 -7.96 15.88 -0.53
C THR A 8 -8.10 16.27 0.94
N ILE A 9 -7.00 16.29 1.64
CA ILE A 9 -6.98 16.68 3.06
C ILE A 9 -5.78 17.58 3.31
N VAL A 10 -5.97 18.62 4.10
CA VAL A 10 -4.89 19.42 4.66
C VAL A 10 -4.71 19.00 6.10
N GLY A 11 -3.52 18.60 6.45
CA GLY A 11 -3.27 18.09 7.79
C GLY A 11 -1.83 18.21 8.20
N ASN A 12 -1.61 17.91 9.47
CA ASN A 12 -0.28 17.87 10.05
C ASN A 12 0.19 16.42 10.08
N VAL A 13 1.32 16.16 9.44
CA VAL A 13 1.98 14.84 9.52
C VAL A 13 2.56 14.73 10.92
N VAL A 14 1.99 13.86 11.73
CA VAL A 14 2.39 13.71 13.15
C VAL A 14 3.30 12.50 13.35
N ARG A 15 3.33 11.58 12.39
CA ARG A 15 4.17 10.39 12.48
C ARG A 15 4.57 9.92 11.08
N VAL A 16 5.82 9.50 10.96
CA VAL A 16 6.38 8.92 9.73
C VAL A 16 7.07 7.62 10.11
N SER A 17 6.72 6.54 9.45
CA SER A 17 7.37 5.25 9.70
C SER A 17 8.73 5.17 9.00
N GLY A 18 9.49 4.12 9.31
CA GLY A 18 10.65 3.77 8.50
C GLY A 18 10.22 3.28 7.12
N ILE A 19 11.19 3.25 6.21
CA ILE A 19 10.96 2.76 4.85
C ILE A 19 11.11 1.24 4.84
N SER A 20 10.17 0.56 4.19
CA SER A 20 10.22 -0.88 4.00
C SER A 20 9.91 -1.23 2.55
N ALA A 21 10.16 -2.48 2.19
CA ALA A 21 9.81 -3.00 0.86
C ALA A 21 8.45 -3.69 0.93
N MET A 22 7.59 -3.37 -0.02
CA MET A 22 6.30 -4.03 -0.16
C MET A 22 6.29 -4.87 -1.44
N ALA A 23 5.96 -6.15 -1.33
CA ALA A 23 5.91 -7.03 -2.48
C ALA A 23 4.68 -6.73 -3.34
N LEU A 24 4.89 -6.60 -4.64
CA LEU A 24 3.83 -6.40 -5.62
C LEU A 24 3.42 -7.72 -6.28
N LYS A 25 4.39 -8.56 -6.60
CA LYS A 25 4.16 -9.85 -7.23
C LYS A 25 5.37 -10.76 -7.02
N ALA A 26 5.16 -12.06 -7.16
CA ALA A 26 6.23 -13.04 -7.14
C ALA A 26 5.79 -14.32 -7.85
N GLY A 27 6.76 -15.12 -8.25
CA GLY A 27 6.53 -16.43 -8.83
C GLY A 27 6.42 -17.51 -7.77
N PHE A 28 5.66 -18.54 -8.08
CA PHE A 28 5.49 -19.75 -7.29
C PHE A 28 5.74 -20.97 -8.16
N ALA A 29 6.46 -21.93 -7.64
CA ALA A 29 6.77 -23.18 -8.35
C ALA A 29 6.03 -24.34 -7.72
N CYS A 30 5.51 -25.21 -8.57
CA CYS A 30 4.88 -26.46 -8.12
C CYS A 30 6.00 -27.47 -7.77
N PRO A 31 6.01 -28.00 -6.53
CA PRO A 31 7.03 -28.98 -6.17
C PRO A 31 6.85 -30.33 -6.85
N LYS A 32 5.66 -30.59 -7.43
CA LYS A 32 5.39 -31.86 -8.09
C LYS A 32 5.74 -31.85 -9.58
N CYS A 33 5.32 -30.83 -10.32
CA CYS A 33 5.53 -30.80 -11.79
C CYS A 33 6.48 -29.69 -12.24
N GLY A 34 6.88 -28.79 -11.35
CA GLY A 34 7.80 -27.70 -11.69
C GLY A 34 7.14 -26.51 -12.40
N CYS A 35 5.82 -26.54 -12.62
CA CYS A 35 5.13 -25.44 -13.26
C CYS A 35 5.20 -24.18 -12.41
N GLU A 36 5.49 -23.05 -13.04
CA GLU A 36 5.59 -21.77 -12.33
C GLU A 36 4.39 -20.90 -12.65
N GLN A 37 3.95 -20.13 -11.66
CA GLN A 37 2.87 -19.16 -11.79
C GLN A 37 3.30 -17.86 -11.11
N THR A 38 2.96 -16.72 -11.73
CA THR A 38 3.17 -15.41 -11.13
C THR A 38 1.88 -14.95 -10.49
N ARG A 39 1.98 -14.47 -9.23
CA ARG A 39 0.81 -13.96 -8.51
C ARG A 39 1.05 -12.52 -8.11
N GLN A 40 0.02 -11.69 -8.26
CA GLN A 40 0.03 -10.34 -7.74
C GLN A 40 -0.46 -10.34 -6.29
N PHE A 41 0.16 -9.51 -5.48
CA PHE A 41 -0.18 -9.39 -4.07
C PHE A 41 -1.04 -8.15 -3.86
N VAL A 42 -2.09 -8.29 -3.06
CA VAL A 42 -2.96 -7.18 -2.70
C VAL A 42 -2.47 -6.60 -1.37
N ASP A 43 -2.15 -5.31 -1.37
CA ASP A 43 -1.64 -4.61 -0.18
C ASP A 43 -0.40 -5.28 0.43
N GLY A 44 0.47 -5.81 -0.43
CA GLY A 44 1.68 -6.50 0.01
C GLY A 44 1.45 -7.84 0.68
N LYS A 45 0.22 -8.33 0.70
CA LYS A 45 -0.12 -9.59 1.37
C LYS A 45 0.13 -10.78 0.46
N LEU A 46 0.73 -11.81 1.04
CA LEU A 46 1.04 -13.06 0.34
C LEU A 46 -0.25 -13.66 -0.23
N ASN A 47 -0.21 -14.01 -1.51
CA ASN A 47 -1.37 -14.53 -2.24
C ASN A 47 -0.94 -15.73 -3.08
N PRO A 48 -0.66 -16.90 -2.45
CA PRO A 48 -0.21 -18.07 -3.21
C PRO A 48 -1.32 -18.63 -4.09
N PRO A 49 -0.95 -19.36 -5.16
CA PRO A 49 -1.94 -20.05 -5.97
C PRO A 49 -2.66 -21.12 -5.15
N THR A 50 -3.89 -21.43 -5.55
CA THR A 50 -4.68 -22.48 -4.89
C THR A 50 -4.73 -23.77 -5.71
N SER A 51 -4.33 -23.70 -6.97
CA SER A 51 -4.29 -24.86 -7.85
C SER A 51 -3.12 -24.71 -8.82
N CYS A 52 -2.59 -25.85 -9.28
CA CYS A 52 -1.51 -25.87 -10.26
C CYS A 52 -2.05 -25.65 -11.68
N GLY A 53 -1.33 -24.83 -12.46
CA GLY A 53 -1.64 -24.63 -13.88
C GLY A 53 -1.11 -25.73 -14.78
N GLY A 54 -0.35 -26.69 -14.26
CA GLY A 54 0.19 -27.80 -15.03
C GLY A 54 -0.87 -28.82 -15.41
N ALA A 55 -0.67 -29.48 -16.54
CA ALA A 55 -1.58 -30.52 -17.02
C ALA A 55 -1.63 -31.68 -16.01
N ASN A 56 -2.83 -32.08 -15.62
CA ASN A 56 -3.07 -33.21 -14.73
C ASN A 56 -2.37 -33.13 -13.37
N CYS A 57 -1.95 -31.93 -12.97
CA CYS A 57 -1.32 -31.73 -11.66
C CYS A 57 -2.36 -31.23 -10.66
N LYS A 58 -2.44 -31.92 -9.52
CA LYS A 58 -3.41 -31.58 -8.47
C LYS A 58 -2.75 -31.00 -7.23
N ALA A 59 -1.52 -30.49 -7.36
CA ALA A 59 -0.83 -29.87 -6.24
C ALA A 59 -1.58 -28.65 -5.73
N ARG A 60 -1.57 -28.45 -4.42
CA ARG A 60 -2.23 -27.32 -3.76
C ARG A 60 -1.30 -26.47 -2.91
N SER A 61 -0.06 -26.87 -2.78
CA SER A 61 0.96 -26.08 -2.10
C SER A 61 2.09 -25.78 -3.08
N PHE A 62 2.69 -24.60 -2.93
CA PHE A 62 3.63 -24.06 -3.89
C PHE A 62 4.79 -23.41 -3.17
N GLU A 63 5.95 -23.45 -3.81
CA GLU A 63 7.16 -22.84 -3.28
C GLU A 63 7.26 -21.39 -3.79
N LEU A 64 7.44 -20.45 -2.87
CA LEU A 64 7.66 -19.05 -3.22
C LEU A 64 9.07 -18.88 -3.79
N LEU A 65 9.15 -18.32 -4.98
CA LEU A 65 10.42 -18.02 -5.65
C LEU A 65 10.81 -16.58 -5.32
N ARG A 66 11.54 -16.40 -4.23
CA ARG A 66 11.87 -15.07 -3.69
C ARG A 66 12.66 -14.21 -4.68
N SER A 67 13.50 -14.82 -5.50
CA SER A 67 14.29 -14.10 -6.50
C SER A 67 13.45 -13.46 -7.60
N THR A 68 12.21 -13.90 -7.78
CA THR A 68 11.31 -13.34 -8.79
C THR A 68 10.45 -12.21 -8.25
N ALA A 69 10.52 -11.93 -6.95
CA ALA A 69 9.66 -10.92 -6.34
C ALA A 69 9.99 -9.52 -6.84
N THR A 70 8.93 -8.79 -7.17
CA THR A 70 9.01 -7.36 -7.47
C THR A 70 8.51 -6.61 -6.25
N THR A 71 9.29 -5.65 -5.78
CA THR A 71 8.95 -4.85 -4.60
C THR A 71 9.02 -3.36 -4.91
N VAL A 72 8.33 -2.57 -4.10
CA VAL A 72 8.42 -1.11 -4.14
C VAL A 72 8.68 -0.59 -2.73
N ASP A 73 9.31 0.57 -2.65
CA ASP A 73 9.49 1.26 -1.37
C ASP A 73 8.12 1.69 -0.84
N PHE A 74 7.98 1.59 0.46
CA PHE A 74 6.71 1.78 1.14
C PHE A 74 6.94 2.42 2.50
N GLN A 75 6.07 3.34 2.86
CA GLN A 75 6.14 4.07 4.11
C GLN A 75 4.73 4.40 4.55
N LYS A 76 4.49 4.50 5.84
CA LYS A 76 3.20 4.93 6.38
C LYS A 76 3.37 6.24 7.11
N ILE A 77 2.43 7.15 6.90
CA ILE A 77 2.36 8.39 7.67
C ILE A 77 1.02 8.48 8.38
N LYS A 78 1.03 9.16 9.49
CA LYS A 78 -0.19 9.50 10.22
C LYS A 78 -0.41 10.99 10.09
N LEU A 79 -1.58 11.37 9.55
CA LEU A 79 -1.94 12.73 9.25
C LEU A 79 -3.13 13.13 10.11
N GLN A 80 -2.98 14.21 10.85
CA GLN A 80 -4.06 14.78 11.66
C GLN A 80 -4.68 15.94 10.88
N GLU A 81 -5.97 15.83 10.55
CA GLU A 81 -6.69 16.87 9.83
C GLU A 81 -6.60 18.19 10.61
N ILE A 82 -6.30 19.27 9.89
CA ILE A 82 -6.30 20.60 10.47
C ILE A 82 -7.72 21.12 10.42
N GLU A 83 -8.21 21.56 11.57
CA GLU A 83 -9.50 22.22 11.68
C GLU A 83 -9.42 23.59 10.98
N ASP A 84 -10.33 23.85 10.07
CA ASP A 84 -10.41 25.16 9.43
C ASP A 84 -11.60 25.96 9.98
N ASP A 85 -11.63 27.25 9.67
CA ASP A 85 -12.67 28.15 10.18
C ASP A 85 -14.07 27.80 9.67
N SER A 86 -14.17 27.00 8.62
CA SER A 86 -15.45 26.57 8.07
C SER A 86 -15.95 25.26 8.70
N ALA A 87 -15.15 24.64 9.54
CA ALA A 87 -15.54 23.39 10.20
C ALA A 87 -16.68 23.64 11.17
N GLU A 88 -17.62 22.68 11.24
CA GLU A 88 -18.71 22.77 12.20
C GLU A 88 -18.18 22.73 13.63
N ALA A 89 -18.76 23.57 14.48
CA ALA A 89 -18.41 23.61 15.88
C ALA A 89 -18.64 22.24 16.53
N GLY A 90 -17.64 21.77 17.28
CA GLY A 90 -17.70 20.47 17.97
C GLY A 90 -17.24 19.30 17.15
N ARG A 91 -16.88 19.50 15.88
CA ARG A 91 -16.30 18.45 15.04
C ARG A 91 -14.87 18.14 15.52
N ILE A 92 -14.61 16.86 15.74
CA ILE A 92 -13.27 16.40 16.13
C ILE A 92 -12.46 16.18 14.84
N PRO A 93 -11.25 16.77 14.73
CA PRO A 93 -10.39 16.52 13.57
C PRO A 93 -10.07 15.04 13.44
N ARG A 94 -10.10 14.54 12.21
CA ARG A 94 -9.79 13.14 11.94
C ARG A 94 -8.27 12.92 11.95
N THR A 95 -7.90 11.70 12.32
CA THR A 95 -6.55 11.21 12.10
C THR A 95 -6.64 10.08 11.08
N VAL A 96 -5.88 10.18 10.01
CA VAL A 96 -5.85 9.17 8.97
C VAL A 96 -4.45 8.61 8.80
N GLU A 97 -4.37 7.33 8.54
CA GLU A 97 -3.12 6.68 8.18
C GLU A 97 -3.07 6.56 6.66
N VAL A 98 -2.00 7.06 6.07
CA VAL A 98 -1.85 7.09 4.62
C VAL A 98 -0.54 6.41 4.24
N GLU A 99 -0.57 5.68 3.14
CA GLU A 99 0.59 4.96 2.62
C GLU A 99 1.27 5.77 1.53
N LEU A 100 2.59 5.85 1.63
CA LEU A 100 3.44 6.44 0.59
C LEU A 100 4.14 5.31 -0.14
N HIS A 101 4.07 5.32 -1.46
CA HIS A 101 4.68 4.31 -2.32
C HIS A 101 5.65 4.97 -3.29
N GLU A 102 6.72 4.25 -3.62
CA GLU A 102 7.66 4.66 -4.69
C GLU A 102 8.18 6.09 -4.49
N ASP A 103 7.86 6.97 -5.43
CA ASP A 103 8.40 8.35 -5.46
C ASP A 103 7.95 9.22 -4.29
N LEU A 104 6.85 8.86 -3.64
CA LEU A 104 6.35 9.61 -2.48
C LEU A 104 7.01 9.21 -1.17
N VAL A 105 7.71 8.08 -1.15
CA VAL A 105 8.44 7.66 0.04
C VAL A 105 9.51 8.71 0.37
N ASP A 106 9.64 9.03 1.64
CA ASP A 106 10.62 9.98 2.17
C ASP A 106 10.39 11.44 1.72
N THR A 107 9.19 11.75 1.22
CA THR A 107 8.84 13.13 0.84
C THR A 107 8.15 13.90 1.95
N CYS A 108 7.65 13.20 2.98
CA CYS A 108 6.96 13.84 4.09
C CYS A 108 7.77 13.74 5.38
N ILE A 109 7.94 14.87 6.03
CA ILE A 109 8.47 14.97 7.39
C ILE A 109 7.36 15.55 8.27
N PRO A 110 7.44 15.50 9.60
CA PRO A 110 6.45 16.16 10.43
C PRO A 110 6.26 17.61 10.04
N GLY A 111 5.02 18.01 9.80
CA GLY A 111 4.66 19.35 9.31
C GLY A 111 3.34 19.32 8.58
N VAL A 112 2.95 20.45 8.01
CA VAL A 112 1.65 20.62 7.36
C VAL A 112 1.75 20.32 5.87
N TYR A 113 0.85 19.47 5.39
CA TYR A 113 0.79 19.04 4.00
C TYR A 113 -0.64 19.04 3.50
N GLU A 114 -0.77 19.31 2.21
CA GLU A 114 -1.98 18.99 1.47
C GLU A 114 -1.75 17.67 0.75
N LEU A 115 -2.67 16.74 0.91
CA LEU A 115 -2.51 15.38 0.45
C LEU A 115 -3.72 14.93 -0.32
N VAL A 116 -3.48 14.36 -1.50
CA VAL A 116 -4.52 13.71 -2.29
C VAL A 116 -4.31 12.22 -2.19
N TYR A 117 -5.32 11.49 -1.75
CA TYR A 117 -5.22 10.05 -1.61
C TYR A 117 -6.48 9.35 -2.11
N THR A 118 -6.34 8.07 -2.41
CA THR A 118 -7.46 7.20 -2.74
C THR A 118 -7.31 5.91 -1.93
N GLY A 119 -8.38 5.49 -1.29
CA GLY A 119 -8.28 4.42 -0.31
C GLY A 119 -7.37 4.85 0.84
N SER A 120 -6.25 4.16 1.01
CA SER A 120 -5.24 4.52 2.01
C SER A 120 -3.92 4.96 1.39
N ARG A 121 -3.84 5.08 0.06
CA ARG A 121 -2.60 5.37 -0.65
C ARG A 121 -2.57 6.82 -1.13
N ALA A 122 -1.49 7.54 -0.80
CA ALA A 122 -1.26 8.89 -1.29
C ALA A 122 -0.94 8.86 -2.78
N MET A 123 -1.55 9.79 -3.51
CA MET A 123 -1.31 9.99 -4.93
C MET A 123 -0.44 11.20 -5.17
N ARG A 124 -0.61 12.25 -4.37
CA ARG A 124 0.17 13.49 -4.45
C ARG A 124 0.25 14.13 -3.08
N SER A 125 1.33 14.86 -2.83
CA SER A 125 1.49 15.61 -1.60
C SER A 125 2.19 16.93 -1.88
N TRP A 126 1.84 17.96 -1.12
CA TRP A 126 2.49 19.27 -1.17
C TRP A 126 2.76 19.75 0.24
N GLU A 127 3.93 20.28 0.47
CA GLU A 127 4.22 20.99 1.71
C GLU A 127 3.42 22.28 1.73
N HIS A 128 2.83 22.54 2.86
CA HIS A 128 1.90 23.67 3.00
C HIS A 128 2.58 24.86 3.66
#